data_87f2da0ec7b065f0f226f01550b82908
#
_entry.id   87f2da0ec7b065f0f226f01550b82908
#
_cell.length_a   1.000
_cell.length_b   1.000
_cell.length_c   1.000
_cell.angle_alpha   90.00
_cell.angle_beta   90.00
_cell.angle_gamma   90.00
#
_symmetry.space_group_name_H-M   'P 1'
#
loop_
_entity.id
_entity.type
_entity.pdbx_description
1 polymer ?
#
loop_
_entity_poly.entity_id
_entity_poly.type
_entity_poly.pdbx_seq_one_letter_code
_entity_poly.pdbx_strand_id
1 'polypeptide(L)'
;MLQRMTLTCSNWRTVRRGTLVGFTDVTIVELRLIVRDVAVHQRSATKRWASLPCKPSIKNGALARRPDASPIYTPLLSFANRRVGDGFSKAVVKAIAEAVPGAFGAARNDAGGRA
;
A
#
# COMPACT_ATOMS: atom_id res chain seq x y z
N MET A 1 24.81 -9.99 -1.77
CA MET A 1 24.62 -9.25 -0.57
C MET A 1 23.36 -8.40 -0.60
N LEU A 2 22.64 -8.37 0.49
CA LEU A 2 21.42 -7.58 0.55
C LEU A 2 21.72 -6.10 0.66
N GLN A 3 21.16 -5.34 -0.24
CA GLN A 3 21.30 -3.89 -0.21
C GLN A 3 20.22 -3.31 0.69
N ARG A 4 20.64 -2.38 1.53
CA ARG A 4 19.69 -1.66 2.34
C ARG A 4 19.10 -0.54 1.50
N MET A 5 17.79 -0.53 1.36
CA MET A 5 17.10 0.51 0.61
C MET A 5 16.58 1.59 1.55
N THR A 6 16.75 2.82 1.14
CA THR A 6 16.19 3.96 1.86
C THR A 6 14.91 4.38 1.15
N LEU A 7 13.83 4.41 1.90
CA LEU A 7 12.53 4.78 1.36
C LEU A 7 12.06 6.08 2.00
N THR A 8 11.49 6.96 1.19
CA THR A 8 10.79 8.11 1.70
C THR A 8 9.40 8.13 1.09
N CYS A 9 8.41 8.49 1.91
CA CYS A 9 7.03 8.55 1.47
C CYS A 9 6.61 10.01 1.34
N SER A 10 5.81 10.29 0.32
CA SER A 10 5.33 11.64 0.07
C SER A 10 3.92 11.58 -0.50
N ASN A 11 3.27 12.72 -0.53
CA ASN A 11 1.97 12.87 -1.16
C ASN A 11 0.93 11.88 -0.63
N TRP A 12 0.81 11.83 0.70
CA TRP A 12 -0.16 10.96 1.34
C TRP A 12 -1.58 11.40 1.02
N ARG A 13 -2.42 10.44 0.65
CA ARG A 13 -3.83 10.69 0.36
C ARG A 13 -4.68 9.68 1.12
N THR A 14 -5.47 10.16 2.06
CA THR A 14 -6.34 9.30 2.85
C THR A 14 -7.55 8.88 2.04
N VAL A 15 -7.88 7.61 2.05
CA VAL A 15 -9.04 7.07 1.32
C VAL A 15 -10.05 6.41 2.25
N ARG A 16 -9.61 5.48 3.07
CA ARG A 16 -10.43 4.77 4.07
C ARG A 16 -11.62 4.05 3.44
N ARG A 17 -11.31 2.95 2.77
CA ARG A 17 -12.32 2.09 2.17
C ARG A 17 -11.91 0.64 2.39
N GLY A 18 -12.74 -0.13 3.13
CA GLY A 18 -12.38 -1.49 3.47
C GLY A 18 -11.08 -1.51 4.26
N THR A 19 -10.12 -2.30 3.83
CA THR A 19 -8.80 -2.30 4.46
C THR A 19 -7.92 -1.15 3.99
N LEU A 20 -8.30 -0.49 2.90
CA LEU A 20 -7.48 0.57 2.30
C LEU A 20 -7.52 1.82 3.18
N VAL A 21 -6.37 2.23 3.65
CA VAL A 21 -6.22 3.43 4.47
C VAL A 21 -5.94 4.64 3.59
N GLY A 22 -5.10 4.46 2.60
CA GLY A 22 -4.75 5.55 1.70
C GLY A 22 -3.67 5.14 0.73
N PHE A 23 -3.18 6.15 -0.01
CA PHE A 23 -2.11 5.97 -0.98
C PHE A 23 -0.96 6.90 -0.66
N THR A 24 0.23 6.49 -1.04
CA THR A 24 1.41 7.34 -0.92
C THR A 24 2.34 7.07 -2.10
N ASP A 25 3.15 8.06 -2.41
CA ASP A 25 4.23 7.88 -3.37
C ASP A 25 5.48 7.53 -2.59
N VAL A 26 6.23 6.54 -3.06
CA VAL A 26 7.41 6.05 -2.37
C VAL A 26 8.62 6.28 -3.24
N THR A 27 9.61 6.99 -2.72
CA THR A 27 10.89 7.17 -3.39
C THR A 27 11.87 6.14 -2.87
N ILE A 28 12.43 5.35 -3.76
CA ILE A 28 13.54 4.46 -3.43
C ILE A 28 14.80 5.22 -3.78
N VAL A 29 15.45 5.73 -2.75
CA VAL A 29 16.51 6.72 -2.92
C VAL A 29 17.67 6.19 -3.74
N GLU A 30 18.09 4.97 -3.45
CA GLU A 30 19.26 4.38 -4.13
C GLU A 30 19.02 4.16 -5.62
N LEU A 31 17.77 3.97 -6.01
CA LEU A 31 17.42 3.78 -7.42
C LEU A 31 16.95 5.05 -8.08
N ARG A 32 16.78 6.12 -7.31
CA ARG A 32 16.19 7.37 -7.81
C ARG A 32 14.86 7.09 -8.50
N LEU A 33 14.09 6.21 -7.91
CA LEU A 33 12.83 5.74 -8.48
C LEU A 33 11.69 6.16 -7.59
N ILE A 34 10.65 6.73 -8.19
CA ILE A 34 9.43 7.05 -7.47
C ILE A 34 8.35 6.07 -7.91
N VAL A 35 7.80 5.34 -6.94
CA VAL A 35 6.68 4.44 -7.20
C VAL A 35 5.43 5.17 -6.75
N ARG A 36 4.56 5.50 -7.71
CA ARG A 36 3.33 6.24 -7.43
C ARG A 36 2.23 5.30 -6.94
N ASP A 37 1.33 5.83 -6.13
CA ASP A 37 0.11 5.14 -5.72
C ASP A 37 0.37 3.80 -5.05
N VAL A 38 1.29 3.78 -4.12
CA VAL A 38 1.48 2.62 -3.26
C VAL A 38 0.33 2.60 -2.26
N ALA A 39 -0.43 1.51 -2.25
CA ALA A 39 -1.59 1.37 -1.38
C ALA A 39 -1.18 0.94 0.02
N VAL A 40 -1.74 1.58 1.03
CA VAL A 40 -1.47 1.23 2.42
C VAL A 40 -2.76 0.71 3.03
N HIS A 41 -2.69 -0.47 3.64
CA HIS A 41 -3.84 -1.17 4.18
C HIS A 41 -3.69 -1.43 5.66
N GLN A 42 -4.82 -1.57 6.32
CA GLN A 42 -4.87 -1.96 7.72
C GLN A 42 -6.10 -2.83 7.96
N ARG A 43 -5.89 -3.98 8.55
CA ARG A 43 -7.00 -4.85 8.94
C ARG A 43 -7.26 -4.76 10.44
N SER A 44 -6.21 -4.59 11.22
CA SER A 44 -6.31 -4.48 12.67
C SER A 44 -5.16 -3.62 13.15
N ALA A 45 -5.09 -3.38 14.45
CA ALA A 45 -4.03 -2.55 15.02
C ALA A 45 -2.64 -3.10 14.69
N THR A 46 -2.52 -4.41 14.49
CA THR A 46 -1.23 -5.05 14.26
C THR A 46 -1.07 -5.57 12.83
N LYS A 47 -2.13 -5.56 12.04
CA LYS A 47 -2.08 -6.07 10.67
C LYS A 47 -2.14 -4.91 9.69
N ARG A 48 -0.97 -4.47 9.27
CA ARG A 48 -0.82 -3.36 8.31
C ARG A 48 0.16 -3.78 7.24
N TRP A 49 -0.10 -3.38 6.02
CA TRP A 49 0.81 -3.69 4.92
C TRP A 49 0.68 -2.65 3.82
N ALA A 50 1.66 -2.65 2.92
CA ALA A 50 1.64 -1.81 1.73
C ALA A 50 1.75 -2.71 0.51
N SER A 51 1.12 -2.30 -0.57
CA SER A 51 1.17 -3.05 -1.82
C SER A 51 1.52 -2.12 -2.97
N LEU A 52 2.21 -2.68 -3.94
CA LEU A 52 2.61 -1.96 -5.14
C LEU A 52 1.39 -1.68 -6.00
N PRO A 53 1.44 -0.64 -6.84
CA PRO A 53 0.32 -0.32 -7.71
C PRO A 53 0.03 -1.42 -8.71
N CYS A 54 -1.24 -1.53 -9.07
CA CYS A 54 -1.71 -2.48 -10.05
C CYS A 54 -2.76 -1.78 -10.91
N LYS A 55 -3.14 -2.42 -12.00
CA LYS A 55 -4.16 -1.89 -12.88
C LYS A 55 -5.28 -2.90 -13.05
N PRO A 56 -6.49 -2.46 -13.35
CA PRO A 56 -7.56 -3.41 -13.67
C PRO A 56 -7.19 -4.24 -14.89
N SER A 57 -7.46 -5.53 -14.83
CA SER A 57 -7.20 -6.42 -15.96
C SER A 57 -8.27 -6.20 -17.03
N ILE A 58 -7.86 -6.27 -18.30
CA ILE A 58 -8.76 -6.13 -19.43
C ILE A 58 -8.86 -7.47 -20.15
N LYS A 59 -10.06 -7.89 -20.44
CA LYS A 59 -10.30 -9.11 -21.19
C LYS A 59 -11.40 -8.86 -22.21
N ASN A 60 -11.10 -9.14 -23.47
CA ASN A 60 -12.06 -8.94 -24.57
C ASN A 60 -12.58 -7.51 -24.61
N GLY A 61 -11.69 -6.54 -24.38
CA GLY A 61 -12.04 -5.12 -24.44
C GLY A 61 -12.80 -4.59 -23.25
N ALA A 62 -13.02 -5.39 -22.22
CA ALA A 62 -13.76 -4.96 -21.05
C ALA A 62 -12.99 -5.32 -19.80
N LEU A 63 -13.37 -4.69 -18.68
CA LEU A 63 -12.75 -4.98 -17.39
C LEU A 63 -13.04 -6.43 -17.00
N ALA A 64 -11.98 -7.17 -16.66
CA ALA A 64 -12.13 -8.53 -16.19
C ALA A 64 -12.68 -8.50 -14.77
N ARG A 65 -13.63 -9.41 -14.48
CA ARG A 65 -14.27 -9.47 -13.16
C ARG A 65 -14.37 -10.91 -12.71
N ARG A 66 -14.36 -11.08 -11.38
CA ARG A 66 -14.63 -12.36 -10.77
C ARG A 66 -16.12 -12.65 -10.81
N PRO A 67 -16.53 -13.89 -10.51
CA PRO A 67 -17.96 -14.20 -10.49
C PRO A 67 -18.79 -13.30 -9.58
N ASP A 68 -18.19 -12.76 -8.51
CA ASP A 68 -18.90 -11.85 -7.59
C ASP A 68 -18.88 -10.41 -8.09
N ALA A 69 -18.50 -10.18 -9.35
CA ALA A 69 -18.45 -8.89 -10.02
C ALA A 69 -17.31 -7.98 -9.54
N SER A 70 -16.47 -8.43 -8.62
CA SER A 70 -15.31 -7.62 -8.21
C SER A 70 -14.28 -7.60 -9.33
N PRO A 71 -13.56 -6.47 -9.50
CA PRO A 71 -12.56 -6.37 -10.57
C PRO A 71 -11.34 -7.23 -10.27
N ILE A 72 -10.71 -7.71 -11.34
CA ILE A 72 -9.45 -8.43 -11.26
C ILE A 72 -8.34 -7.44 -11.62
N TYR A 73 -7.27 -7.43 -10.83
CA TYR A 73 -6.16 -6.52 -11.03
C TYR A 73 -4.92 -7.25 -11.49
N THR A 74 -4.14 -6.58 -12.31
CA THR A 74 -2.87 -7.08 -12.79
C THR A 74 -1.76 -6.24 -12.19
N PRO A 75 -0.74 -6.85 -11.57
CA PRO A 75 0.39 -6.07 -11.05
C PRO A 75 1.12 -5.35 -12.17
N LEU A 76 1.48 -4.10 -11.93
CA LEU A 76 2.33 -3.34 -12.85
C LEU A 76 3.80 -3.62 -12.59
N LEU A 77 4.13 -3.89 -11.36
CA LEU A 77 5.48 -4.26 -10.95
C LEU A 77 5.38 -5.13 -9.71
N SER A 78 6.39 -5.92 -9.46
CA SER A 78 6.41 -6.78 -8.30
C SER A 78 7.87 -7.04 -7.92
N PHE A 79 8.08 -7.42 -6.67
CA PHE A 79 9.41 -7.84 -6.26
C PHE A 79 9.59 -9.31 -6.63
N ALA A 80 10.75 -9.62 -7.18
CA ALA A 80 11.06 -11.02 -7.54
C ALA A 80 11.24 -11.89 -6.29
N ASN A 81 11.51 -11.25 -5.17
CA ASN A 81 11.79 -11.95 -3.92
C ASN A 81 10.80 -11.51 -2.85
N ARG A 82 10.09 -12.47 -2.26
CA ARG A 82 9.07 -12.16 -1.27
C ARG A 82 9.63 -11.43 -0.05
N ARG A 83 10.83 -11.81 0.37
CA ARG A 83 11.45 -11.19 1.53
C ARG A 83 11.69 -9.70 1.29
N VAL A 84 12.12 -9.35 0.09
CA VAL A 84 12.32 -7.94 -0.27
C VAL A 84 10.98 -7.21 -0.26
N GLY A 85 9.93 -7.84 -0.81
CA GLY A 85 8.60 -7.26 -0.80
C GLY A 85 8.06 -7.03 0.60
N ASP A 86 8.26 -8.02 1.49
CA ASP A 86 7.83 -7.87 2.87
C ASP A 86 8.58 -6.73 3.57
N GLY A 87 9.88 -6.62 3.31
CA GLY A 87 10.68 -5.53 3.86
C GLY A 87 10.21 -4.17 3.35
N PHE A 88 9.91 -4.08 2.06
CA PHE A 88 9.37 -2.86 1.48
C PHE A 88 8.05 -2.48 2.16
N SER A 89 7.14 -3.44 2.30
CA SER A 89 5.85 -3.21 2.93
C SER A 89 6.02 -2.68 4.36
N LYS A 90 6.88 -3.32 5.15
CA LYS A 90 7.12 -2.89 6.52
C LYS A 90 7.71 -1.50 6.58
N ALA A 91 8.64 -1.19 5.68
CA ALA A 91 9.29 0.10 5.65
C ALA A 91 8.29 1.21 5.32
N VAL A 92 7.39 0.96 4.36
CA VAL A 92 6.37 1.94 3.99
C VAL A 92 5.41 2.17 5.15
N VAL A 93 4.93 1.10 5.78
CA VAL A 93 4.01 1.23 6.92
C VAL A 93 4.66 2.03 8.03
N LYS A 94 5.93 1.73 8.34
CA LYS A 94 6.65 2.46 9.39
C LYS A 94 6.79 3.94 9.04
N ALA A 95 7.16 4.22 7.79
CA ALA A 95 7.36 5.61 7.35
C ALA A 95 6.05 6.39 7.43
N ILE A 96 4.94 5.80 7.04
CA ILE A 96 3.64 6.47 7.11
C ILE A 96 3.23 6.68 8.57
N ALA A 97 3.42 5.68 9.41
CA ALA A 97 3.06 5.82 10.82
C ALA A 97 3.83 6.97 11.48
N GLU A 98 5.07 7.18 11.08
CA GLU A 98 5.91 8.24 11.63
C GLU A 98 5.62 9.61 11.00
N ALA A 99 5.41 9.62 9.68
CA ALA A 99 5.25 10.89 8.96
C ALA A 99 3.83 11.44 9.03
N VAL A 100 2.83 10.58 9.17
CA VAL A 100 1.43 10.99 9.17
C VAL A 100 0.77 10.43 10.43
N PRO A 101 0.92 11.11 11.56
CA PRO A 101 0.26 10.67 12.80
C PRO A 101 -1.24 10.57 12.56
N GLY A 102 -1.82 9.48 12.96
CA GLY A 102 -3.25 9.28 12.76
C GLY A 102 -3.62 8.66 11.42
N ALA A 103 -2.65 8.40 10.55
CA ALA A 103 -2.96 7.77 9.25
C ALA A 103 -3.70 6.45 9.46
N PHE A 104 -3.28 5.66 10.42
CA PHE A 104 -3.91 4.39 10.71
C PHE A 104 -5.09 4.53 11.67
N GLY A 105 -5.36 5.75 12.04
CA GLY A 105 -6.52 6.04 12.81
C GLY A 105 -6.53 5.35 14.17
N ALA A 106 -7.24 5.93 14.95
CA ALA A 106 -7.45 5.32 16.25
C ALA A 106 -8.47 4.22 16.14
N ALA A 107 -8.24 5.25 15.28
CA ALA A 107 -8.71 4.96 15.06
C ALA A 107 -9.33 4.23 15.27
N ARG A 108 -9.23 4.06 15.22
CA ARG A 108 -9.62 3.47 15.31
C ARG A 108 -10.11 3.03 15.97
N ASN A 109 -9.90 3.62 16.12
CA ASN A 109 -10.34 3.28 16.74
C ASN A 109 -11.02 3.10 17.01
N ASP A 110 -10.94 3.11 16.79
CA ASP A 110 -11.58 2.94 17.02
C ASP A 110 -12.30 3.00 17.18
N ALA A 111 -12.46 2.85 17.21
CA ALA A 111 -13.07 2.83 17.36
C ALA A 111 -13.60 3.09 17.78
N GLY A 112 -13.65 3.12 17.84
CA GLY A 112 -14.12 3.23 18.23
C GLY A 112 -14.44 3.73 18.49
N GLY A 113 -14.35 3.76 18.44
CA GLY A 113 -14.61 4.04 18.68
C GLY A 113 -14.97 4.78 18.75
N ARG A 114 -15.06 4.76 18.69
CA ARG A 114 -15.30 5.39 18.71
C ARG A 114 -15.69 5.85 18.87
N ALA A 115 -15.91 5.83 18.98
CA ALA A 115 -16.06 6.27 18.99
C ALA A 115 -16.32 6.78 19.07
#